data_8de6a5c5f1e7d97c749f41ad094f6ad8
#
_entry.id   8de6a5c5f1e7d97c749f41ad094f6ad8
#
_cell.length_a   1.000
_cell.length_b   1.000
_cell.length_c   1.000
_cell.angle_alpha   90.00
_cell.angle_beta   90.00
_cell.angle_gamma   90.00
#
_symmetry.space_group_name_H-M   'P 1'
#
loop_
_entity.id
_entity.type
_entity.pdbx_description
1 polymer ?
#
loop_
_entity_poly.entity_id
_entity_poly.type
_entity_poly.pdbx_seq_one_letter_code
_entity_poly.pdbx_strand_id
1 'polypeptide(L)'
;MKRITDIKRVITPIDFSENAPMIAESAAYVAGSFKASLSLIFVVQDFADYSGFFVPQMNAPDMIQELFTSAQIRMDTFCQENEEAFKALGVTELTSKVMMGDVAEQIIAYAGKEQGNLIVMGTHGYKGLEKIMFGSVADKVVKATPCPIMTINPYTSSLAE
;
A
#
# COMPACT_ATOMS: atom_id res chain seq x y z
N MET A 1 1.53 -21.98 10.41
CA MET A 1 1.64 -20.52 10.61
C MET A 1 2.90 -20.24 11.42
N LYS A 2 3.81 -19.43 10.87
CA LYS A 2 4.95 -18.95 11.65
C LYS A 2 4.43 -18.09 12.80
N ARG A 3 4.88 -18.35 14.02
CA ARG A 3 4.60 -17.45 15.15
C ARG A 3 5.21 -16.08 14.87
N ILE A 4 4.48 -15.02 15.19
CA ILE A 4 5.03 -13.66 15.16
C ILE A 4 6.00 -13.57 16.33
N THR A 5 7.27 -13.59 16.04
CA THR A 5 8.31 -13.48 17.07
C THR A 5 8.97 -12.11 17.06
N ASP A 6 8.92 -11.41 15.93
CA ASP A 6 9.59 -10.14 15.74
C ASP A 6 9.02 -9.43 14.50
N ILE A 7 8.77 -8.14 14.56
CA ILE A 7 8.34 -7.32 13.43
C ILE A 7 9.55 -6.50 12.98
N LYS A 8 10.15 -6.89 11.85
CA LYS A 8 11.32 -6.25 11.27
C LYS A 8 11.02 -5.42 10.03
N ARG A 9 9.90 -5.71 9.37
CA ARG A 9 9.46 -5.00 8.15
C ARG A 9 7.96 -4.85 8.15
N VAL A 10 7.53 -3.61 8.07
CA VAL A 10 6.14 -3.22 7.83
C VAL A 10 5.98 -2.89 6.36
N ILE A 11 4.96 -3.44 5.71
CA ILE A 11 4.62 -3.17 4.31
C ILE A 11 3.32 -2.37 4.30
N THR A 12 3.31 -1.27 3.57
CA THR A 12 2.14 -0.39 3.49
C THR A 12 1.81 -0.07 2.05
N PRO A 13 0.76 -0.68 1.52
CA PRO A 13 0.18 -0.25 0.25
C PRO A 13 -0.42 1.14 0.39
N ILE A 14 -0.12 2.02 -0.55
CA ILE A 14 -0.73 3.35 -0.67
C ILE A 14 -1.32 3.51 -2.06
N ASP A 15 -2.34 4.34 -2.19
CA ASP A 15 -3.05 4.57 -3.45
C ASP A 15 -3.05 6.03 -3.89
N PHE A 16 -2.28 6.88 -3.21
CA PHE A 16 -2.22 8.32 -3.41
C PHE A 16 -3.56 9.06 -3.26
N SER A 17 -4.55 8.44 -2.62
CA SER A 17 -5.76 9.12 -2.19
C SER A 17 -5.46 10.17 -1.11
N GLU A 18 -6.46 10.97 -0.77
CA GLU A 18 -6.37 11.93 0.33
C GLU A 18 -6.03 11.29 1.69
N ASN A 19 -6.30 9.98 1.84
CA ASN A 19 -6.03 9.23 3.05
C ASN A 19 -4.61 8.64 3.10
N ALA A 20 -3.87 8.63 1.99
CA ALA A 20 -2.55 8.03 1.92
C ALA A 20 -1.55 8.60 2.93
N PRO A 21 -1.47 9.92 3.17
CA PRO A 21 -0.57 10.47 4.18
C PRO A 21 -0.85 9.93 5.58
N MET A 22 -2.12 9.88 5.99
CA MET A 22 -2.52 9.39 7.31
C MET A 22 -2.24 7.89 7.48
N ILE A 23 -2.50 7.08 6.45
CA ILE A 23 -2.19 5.65 6.46
C ILE A 23 -0.67 5.45 6.57
N ALA A 24 0.13 6.17 5.79
CA ALA A 24 1.58 6.06 5.81
C ALA A 24 2.18 6.50 7.15
N GLU A 25 1.69 7.59 7.74
CA GLU A 25 2.11 8.07 9.06
C GLU A 25 1.77 7.05 10.16
N SER A 26 0.57 6.49 10.13
CA SER A 26 0.15 5.44 11.07
C SER A 26 1.04 4.20 10.94
N ALA A 27 1.37 3.80 9.71
CA ALA A 27 2.28 2.70 9.46
C ALA A 27 3.70 3.00 9.93
N ALA A 28 4.18 4.23 9.76
CA ALA A 28 5.47 4.68 10.25
C ALA A 28 5.54 4.67 11.79
N TYR A 29 4.47 5.08 12.47
CA TYR A 29 4.36 4.97 13.93
C TYR A 29 4.45 3.52 14.40
N VAL A 30 3.72 2.63 13.73
CA VAL A 30 3.76 1.18 14.04
C VAL A 30 5.16 0.62 13.78
N ALA A 31 5.75 0.88 12.60
CA ALA A 31 7.10 0.43 12.27
C ALA A 31 8.15 0.95 13.27
N GLY A 32 8.08 2.23 13.61
CA GLY A 32 8.96 2.84 14.58
C GLY A 32 8.86 2.22 15.98
N SER A 33 7.64 1.89 16.42
CA SER A 33 7.39 1.24 17.71
C SER A 33 8.07 -0.12 17.83
N PHE A 34 8.25 -0.81 16.71
CA PHE A 34 8.98 -2.08 16.63
C PHE A 34 10.44 -1.94 16.20
N LYS A 35 10.92 -0.72 15.94
CA LYS A 35 12.24 -0.47 15.33
C LYS A 35 12.40 -1.25 14.01
N ALA A 36 11.35 -1.25 13.21
CA ALA A 36 11.26 -1.95 11.95
C ALA A 36 11.52 -1.00 10.77
N SER A 37 11.83 -1.58 9.61
CA SER A 37 11.79 -0.86 8.34
C SER A 37 10.35 -0.69 7.85
N LEU A 38 10.10 0.35 7.07
CA LEU A 38 8.84 0.62 6.40
C LEU A 38 9.03 0.55 4.89
N SER A 39 8.23 -0.27 4.24
CA SER A 39 8.19 -0.39 2.79
C SER A 39 6.85 0.11 2.26
N LEU A 40 6.87 1.25 1.57
CA LEU A 40 5.69 1.78 0.88
C LEU A 40 5.60 1.15 -0.51
N ILE A 41 4.44 0.63 -0.86
CA ILE A 41 4.22 0.03 -2.16
C ILE A 41 3.01 0.65 -2.87
N PHE A 42 3.13 0.80 -4.17
CA PHE A 42 2.05 1.22 -5.05
C PHE A 42 1.93 0.26 -6.22
N VAL A 43 0.73 -0.11 -6.57
CA VAL A 43 0.46 -1.02 -7.69
C VAL A 43 -0.30 -0.28 -8.77
N VAL A 44 0.33 -0.13 -9.94
CA VAL A 44 -0.36 0.31 -11.15
C VAL A 44 -1.21 -0.84 -11.63
N GLN A 45 -2.52 -0.64 -11.65
CA GLN A 45 -3.45 -1.67 -12.10
C GLN A 45 -3.25 -1.95 -13.58
N ASP A 46 -3.04 -3.20 -13.92
CA ASP A 46 -3.00 -3.63 -15.32
C ASP A 46 -4.41 -3.77 -15.86
N PHE A 47 -4.74 -2.97 -16.85
CA PHE A 47 -6.03 -3.03 -17.54
C PHE A 47 -6.04 -4.02 -18.73
N ALA A 48 -4.97 -4.78 -18.94
CA ALA A 48 -4.90 -5.75 -20.03
C ALA A 48 -6.01 -6.81 -19.95
N ASP A 49 -6.43 -7.19 -18.74
CA ASP A 49 -7.54 -8.11 -18.52
C ASP A 49 -8.91 -7.51 -18.86
N TYR A 50 -9.02 -6.18 -18.93
CA TYR A 50 -10.23 -5.46 -19.35
C TYR A 50 -10.24 -5.10 -20.83
N SER A 51 -9.13 -5.30 -21.55
CA SER A 51 -8.97 -4.92 -22.95
C SER A 51 -9.79 -5.76 -23.94
N GLY A 52 -10.46 -6.83 -23.49
CA GLY A 52 -11.37 -7.63 -24.31
C GLY A 52 -12.62 -6.89 -24.78
N PHE A 53 -12.94 -5.72 -24.23
CA PHE A 53 -14.21 -5.06 -24.50
C PHE A 53 -14.14 -3.65 -25.11
N PHE A 54 -13.16 -2.81 -24.81
CA PHE A 54 -13.13 -1.43 -25.32
C PHE A 54 -11.73 -0.77 -25.18
N VAL A 55 -10.74 -1.20 -25.94
CA VAL A 55 -9.59 -0.34 -26.18
C VAL A 55 -9.48 -0.06 -27.67
N PRO A 56 -9.71 1.20 -28.12
CA PRO A 56 -9.24 1.61 -29.43
C PRO A 56 -7.74 1.36 -29.48
N GLN A 57 -7.23 0.99 -30.64
CA GLN A 57 -5.81 0.71 -30.92
C GLN A 57 -4.89 1.95 -30.69
N MET A 58 -4.95 2.55 -29.54
CA MET A 58 -4.03 3.62 -29.14
C MET A 58 -2.99 3.00 -28.19
N ASN A 59 -1.77 2.86 -28.67
CA ASN A 59 -0.50 2.63 -27.98
C ASN A 59 -0.61 2.32 -26.45
N ALA A 60 -1.37 1.28 -26.10
CA ALA A 60 -1.55 0.87 -24.72
C ALA A 60 -0.24 0.62 -23.96
N PRO A 61 0.83 0.05 -24.57
CA PRO A 61 2.13 -0.10 -23.91
C PRO A 61 2.76 1.22 -23.49
N ASP A 62 2.68 2.26 -24.30
CA ASP A 62 3.28 3.56 -23.99
C ASP A 62 2.54 4.27 -22.86
N MET A 63 1.22 4.17 -22.84
CA MET A 63 0.38 4.74 -21.78
C MET A 63 0.61 4.05 -20.43
N ILE A 64 0.75 2.73 -20.41
CA ILE A 64 1.08 1.96 -19.21
C ILE A 64 2.47 2.36 -18.69
N GLN A 65 3.45 2.52 -19.58
CA GLN A 65 4.80 2.96 -19.19
C GLN A 65 4.80 4.38 -18.63
N GLU A 66 4.01 5.29 -19.19
CA GLU A 66 3.84 6.64 -18.66
C GLU A 66 3.20 6.64 -17.27
N LEU A 67 2.17 5.83 -17.05
CA LEU A 67 1.53 5.66 -15.75
C LEU A 67 2.51 5.12 -14.71
N PHE A 68 3.31 4.13 -15.09
CA PHE A 68 4.32 3.55 -14.21
C PHE A 68 5.39 4.57 -13.84
N THR A 69 5.92 5.30 -14.80
CA THR A 69 6.92 6.36 -14.59
C THR A 69 6.37 7.48 -13.71
N SER A 70 5.15 7.91 -13.98
CA SER A 70 4.46 8.92 -13.16
C SER A 70 4.26 8.46 -11.72
N ALA A 71 3.85 7.21 -11.53
CA ALA A 71 3.70 6.61 -10.20
C ALA A 71 5.03 6.54 -9.45
N GLN A 72 6.12 6.20 -10.15
CA GLN A 72 7.47 6.17 -9.57
C GLN A 72 7.90 7.55 -9.07
N ILE A 73 7.70 8.58 -9.87
CA ILE A 73 8.03 9.97 -9.50
C ILE A 73 7.21 10.41 -8.27
N ARG A 74 5.92 10.10 -8.25
CA ARG A 74 5.06 10.43 -7.09
C ARG A 74 5.49 9.69 -5.83
N MET A 75 5.88 8.42 -5.95
CA MET A 75 6.35 7.62 -4.83
C MET A 75 7.67 8.18 -4.28
N ASP A 76 8.61 8.51 -5.14
CA ASP A 76 9.90 9.06 -4.75
C ASP A 76 9.72 10.42 -4.05
N THR A 77 8.86 11.28 -4.57
CA THR A 77 8.52 12.56 -3.96
C THR A 77 7.87 12.34 -2.59
N PHE A 78 6.90 11.45 -2.48
CA PHE A 78 6.22 11.15 -1.23
C PHE A 78 7.20 10.63 -0.16
N CYS A 79 8.12 9.75 -0.54
CA CYS A 79 9.16 9.24 0.36
C CYS A 79 10.10 10.36 0.82
N GLN A 80 10.57 11.20 -0.09
CA GLN A 80 11.47 12.32 0.22
C GLN A 80 10.83 13.31 1.20
N GLU A 81 9.57 13.64 1.00
CA GLU A 81 8.82 14.58 1.85
C GLU A 81 8.58 14.04 3.27
N ASN A 82 8.52 12.71 3.44
CA ASN A 82 8.17 12.09 4.71
C ASN A 82 9.35 11.39 5.42
N GLU A 83 10.49 11.26 4.79
CA GLU A 83 11.63 10.47 5.30
C GLU A 83 12.08 10.91 6.69
N GLU A 84 12.27 12.20 6.89
CA GLU A 84 12.73 12.74 8.19
C GLU A 84 11.68 12.51 9.28
N ALA A 85 10.40 12.76 8.98
CA ALA A 85 9.33 12.56 9.93
C ALA A 85 9.20 11.08 10.33
N PHE A 86 9.30 10.16 9.38
CA PHE A 86 9.21 8.73 9.65
C PHE A 86 10.43 8.20 10.42
N LYS A 87 11.62 8.69 10.13
CA LYS A 87 12.81 8.41 10.94
C LYS A 87 12.68 8.92 12.38
N ALA A 88 12.10 10.10 12.57
CA ALA A 88 11.82 10.65 13.90
C ALA A 88 10.82 9.79 14.69
N LEU A 89 9.91 9.08 14.03
CA LEU A 89 9.03 8.10 14.65
C LEU A 89 9.73 6.77 15.00
N GLY A 90 10.96 6.55 14.55
CA GLY A 90 11.76 5.36 14.84
C GLY A 90 11.85 4.35 13.70
N VAL A 91 11.34 4.68 12.50
CA VAL A 91 11.53 3.84 11.30
C VAL A 91 13.01 3.72 11.00
N THR A 92 13.51 2.48 10.89
CA THR A 92 14.94 2.25 10.69
C THR A 92 15.40 2.46 9.25
N GLU A 93 14.52 2.18 8.31
CA GLU A 93 14.75 2.34 6.88
C GLU A 93 13.41 2.55 6.17
N LEU A 94 13.34 3.54 5.29
CA LEU A 94 12.19 3.76 4.41
C LEU A 94 12.55 3.30 2.99
N THR A 95 11.78 2.38 2.46
CA THR A 95 11.91 1.91 1.08
C THR A 95 10.60 2.07 0.33
N SER A 96 10.65 2.11 -0.99
CA SER A 96 9.46 2.16 -1.82
C SER A 96 9.55 1.22 -3.02
N LYS A 97 8.40 0.80 -3.52
CA LYS A 97 8.29 -0.03 -4.72
C LYS A 97 7.02 0.30 -5.48
N VAL A 98 7.16 0.53 -6.77
CA VAL A 98 6.04 0.57 -7.71
C VAL A 98 5.99 -0.75 -8.47
N MET A 99 4.82 -1.32 -8.57
CA MET A 99 4.55 -2.61 -9.24
C MET A 99 3.38 -2.45 -10.20
N MET A 100 3.16 -3.46 -11.03
CA MET A 100 2.06 -3.49 -11.98
C MET A 100 1.33 -4.83 -11.89
N GLY A 101 0.02 -4.82 -12.03
CA GLY A 101 -0.82 -6.00 -12.05
C GLY A 101 -2.10 -5.87 -11.23
N ASP A 102 -2.66 -6.99 -10.79
CA ASP A 102 -3.76 -6.98 -9.81
C ASP A 102 -3.25 -6.49 -8.45
N VAL A 103 -3.92 -5.50 -7.91
CA VAL A 103 -3.43 -4.81 -6.70
C VAL A 103 -3.28 -5.76 -5.52
N ALA A 104 -4.29 -6.56 -5.22
CA ALA A 104 -4.26 -7.48 -4.09
C ALA A 104 -3.22 -8.59 -4.27
N GLU A 105 -3.12 -9.16 -5.47
CA GLU A 105 -2.14 -10.20 -5.79
C GLU A 105 -0.70 -9.69 -5.64
N GLN A 106 -0.42 -8.49 -6.14
CA GLN A 106 0.91 -7.87 -6.02
C GLN A 106 1.29 -7.57 -4.56
N ILE A 107 0.35 -7.10 -3.76
CA ILE A 107 0.58 -6.87 -2.31
C ILE A 107 0.93 -8.19 -1.62
N ILE A 108 0.15 -9.24 -1.85
CA ILE A 108 0.34 -10.57 -1.23
C ILE A 108 1.67 -11.18 -1.67
N ALA A 109 1.98 -11.13 -2.97
CA ALA A 109 3.22 -11.65 -3.53
C ALA A 109 4.45 -10.90 -2.97
N TYR A 110 4.37 -9.57 -2.90
CA TYR A 110 5.44 -8.74 -2.33
C TYR A 110 5.67 -9.07 -0.85
N ALA A 111 4.61 -9.19 -0.06
CA ALA A 111 4.72 -9.55 1.35
C ALA A 111 5.38 -10.92 1.56
N GLY A 112 5.06 -11.90 0.72
CA GLY A 112 5.68 -13.22 0.76
C GLY A 112 7.16 -13.19 0.37
N LYS A 113 7.49 -12.52 -0.74
CA LYS A 113 8.86 -12.42 -1.27
C LYS A 113 9.80 -11.68 -0.34
N GLU A 114 9.38 -10.53 0.15
CA GLU A 114 10.19 -9.66 1.01
C GLU A 114 10.18 -10.08 2.49
N GLN A 115 9.54 -11.22 2.80
CA GLN A 115 9.40 -11.71 4.16
C GLN A 115 8.81 -10.63 5.10
N GLY A 116 7.81 -9.90 4.61
CA GLY A 116 7.08 -8.91 5.39
C GLY A 116 6.51 -9.56 6.66
N ASN A 117 6.64 -8.85 7.77
CA ASN A 117 6.18 -9.37 9.04
C ASN A 117 4.83 -8.77 9.45
N LEU A 118 4.46 -7.65 8.86
CA LEU A 118 3.20 -6.98 9.09
C LEU A 118 2.82 -6.14 7.86
N ILE A 119 1.57 -6.24 7.45
CA ILE A 119 0.97 -5.29 6.51
C ILE A 119 0.15 -4.29 7.31
N VAL A 120 0.31 -2.99 7.02
CA VAL A 120 -0.57 -1.93 7.52
C VAL A 120 -1.20 -1.26 6.32
N MET A 121 -2.53 -1.28 6.22
CA MET A 121 -3.23 -0.72 5.07
C MET A 121 -4.58 -0.12 5.42
N GLY A 122 -5.05 0.79 4.57
CA GLY A 122 -6.40 1.33 4.68
C GLY A 122 -7.47 0.30 4.33
N THR A 123 -8.62 0.38 4.98
CA THR A 123 -9.79 -0.44 4.66
C THR A 123 -10.51 0.02 3.40
N HIS A 124 -10.30 1.28 2.99
CA HIS A 124 -10.92 1.93 1.84
C HIS A 124 -9.82 2.49 0.93
N GLY A 125 -9.96 2.26 -0.35
CA GLY A 125 -9.07 2.81 -1.37
C GLY A 125 -9.67 4.04 -2.05
N TYR A 126 -9.07 4.38 -3.17
CA TYR A 126 -9.38 5.54 -4.02
C TYR A 126 -10.87 5.71 -4.34
N LYS A 127 -11.63 4.65 -4.45
CA LYS A 127 -13.05 4.72 -4.88
C LYS A 127 -14.03 5.09 -3.78
N GLY A 128 -13.60 5.26 -2.53
CA GLY A 128 -14.43 5.81 -1.44
C GLY A 128 -15.81 5.18 -1.27
N LEU A 129 -15.98 3.95 -1.73
CA LEU A 129 -17.26 3.25 -1.73
C LEU A 129 -17.66 2.95 -0.29
N GLU A 130 -18.72 3.59 0.10
CA GLU A 130 -19.47 3.43 1.34
C GLU A 130 -18.65 3.20 2.63
N LYS A 131 -18.73 4.13 3.54
CA LYS A 131 -18.01 4.21 4.84
C LYS A 131 -18.10 2.95 5.72
N ILE A 132 -18.88 1.95 5.34
CA ILE A 132 -19.23 0.79 6.15
C ILE A 132 -18.63 -0.50 5.59
N MET A 133 -18.17 -0.57 4.34
CA MET A 133 -17.71 -1.80 3.71
C MET A 133 -16.20 -1.81 3.50
N PHE A 134 -15.59 -2.96 3.73
CA PHE A 134 -14.22 -3.24 3.33
C PHE A 134 -14.09 -3.08 1.80
N GLY A 135 -13.08 -2.32 1.35
CA GLY A 135 -12.74 -2.25 -0.06
C GLY A 135 -12.34 -3.62 -0.62
N SER A 136 -12.55 -3.83 -1.91
CA SER A 136 -12.27 -5.12 -2.56
C SER A 136 -10.82 -5.58 -2.43
N VAL A 137 -9.85 -4.65 -2.43
CA VAL A 137 -8.43 -4.94 -2.24
C VAL A 137 -8.17 -5.39 -0.81
N ALA A 138 -8.66 -4.63 0.19
CA ALA A 138 -8.48 -4.97 1.60
C ALA A 138 -9.09 -6.35 1.93
N ASP A 139 -10.28 -6.65 1.42
CA ASP A 139 -10.93 -7.94 1.62
C ASP A 139 -10.09 -9.11 1.08
N LYS A 140 -9.56 -8.99 -0.13
CA LYS A 140 -8.69 -10.03 -0.72
C LYS A 140 -7.39 -10.19 0.05
N VAL A 141 -6.74 -9.08 0.42
CA VAL A 141 -5.47 -9.13 1.15
C VAL A 141 -5.64 -9.75 2.53
N VAL A 142 -6.67 -9.36 3.29
CA VAL A 142 -6.97 -9.93 4.62
C VAL A 142 -7.15 -11.45 4.55
N LYS A 143 -7.81 -11.95 3.51
CA LYS A 143 -8.09 -13.39 3.36
C LYS A 143 -6.88 -14.21 2.93
N ALA A 144 -5.92 -13.64 2.23
CA ALA A 144 -4.85 -14.38 1.56
C ALA A 144 -3.42 -13.98 1.94
N THR A 145 -3.24 -13.02 2.81
CA THR A 145 -1.89 -12.56 3.22
C THR A 145 -1.10 -13.63 3.96
N PRO A 146 0.21 -13.76 3.69
CA PRO A 146 1.09 -14.70 4.39
C PRO A 146 1.54 -14.21 5.78
N CYS A 147 1.22 -12.98 6.15
CA CYS A 147 1.61 -12.37 7.42
C CYS A 147 0.45 -11.62 8.08
N PRO A 148 0.57 -11.23 9.35
CA PRO A 148 -0.42 -10.40 10.00
C PRO A 148 -0.72 -9.12 9.25
N ILE A 149 -1.94 -8.63 9.42
CA ILE A 149 -2.40 -7.39 8.82
C ILE A 149 -3.10 -6.51 9.85
N MET A 150 -2.75 -5.24 9.85
CA MET A 150 -3.45 -4.19 10.56
C MET A 150 -4.19 -3.32 9.54
N THR A 151 -5.48 -3.17 9.72
CA THR A 151 -6.30 -2.31 8.87
C THR A 151 -6.65 -1.02 9.59
N ILE A 152 -6.66 0.08 8.85
CA ILE A 152 -7.00 1.42 9.34
C ILE A 152 -8.21 1.90 8.57
N ASN A 153 -9.28 2.22 9.29
CA ASN A 153 -10.44 2.86 8.69
C ASN A 153 -10.27 4.38 8.75
N PRO A 154 -10.08 5.05 7.61
CA PRO A 154 -9.84 6.50 7.59
C PRO A 154 -11.08 7.34 7.94
N TYR A 155 -12.24 6.72 8.05
CA TYR A 155 -13.53 7.40 8.24
C TYR A 155 -14.10 7.30 9.65
N THR A 156 -13.37 6.71 10.61
CA THR A 156 -13.84 6.54 12.00
C THR A 156 -13.49 7.71 12.93
N SER A 157 -13.21 8.88 12.41
CA SER A 157 -12.77 10.04 13.19
C SER A 157 -13.79 10.61 14.19
N SER A 158 -14.95 10.01 14.38
CA SER A 158 -16.01 10.53 15.24
C SER A 158 -16.21 9.79 16.58
N LEU A 159 -15.25 8.96 17.00
CA LEU A 159 -15.34 8.28 18.31
C LEU A 159 -14.50 8.96 19.40
N ALA A 160 -14.03 10.18 19.17
CA ALA A 160 -13.30 10.97 20.16
C ALA A 160 -14.14 12.18 20.59
N GLU A 161 -15.28 11.91 21.25
CA GLU A 161 -15.93 12.84 22.18
C GLU A 161 -16.43 12.08 23.40
#